data_db83f14515ba0c4fe1e37bff49ed83bf
#
_entry.id   db83f14515ba0c4fe1e37bff49ed83bf
#
_cell.length_a   1.000
_cell.length_b   1.000
_cell.length_c   1.000
_cell.angle_alpha   90.00
_cell.angle_beta   90.00
_cell.angle_gamma   90.00
#
_symmetry.space_group_name_H-M   'P 1'
#
loop_
_entity.id
_entity.type
_entity.pdbx_description
1 polymer ?
#
loop_
_entity_poly.entity_id
_entity_poly.type
_entity_poly.pdbx_seq_one_letter_code
_entity_poly.pdbx_strand_id
1 'polypeptide(L)'
;KFDVGYFAVDGGSYTGSTQDSGRYTANYVCSVDPNKTDLQEKNMWVGRVTQDINLGNNGLTTQLGGSYWTSDIENKATSSDGRRHAWALFGKANYGNFNVTLTGGKNDVTNQDQLNPNQSLMGSYDSEYYVANKGTFYTADVGYSFKNVKQIGNITPYFMYSQYDKDQDNMKDSVRNIIGVSIDHKQLTLVAEYIMSKNDPFIGGTQDSVATGDENQWNKVLNLTLFYYF
;
A
#
# COMPACT_ATOMS: atom_id res chain seq x y z
N LYS A 1 -14.25 17.99 1.02
CA LYS A 1 -12.89 18.47 1.28
C LYS A 1 -12.06 18.25 0.03
N PHE A 2 -11.16 19.15 -0.25
CA PHE A 2 -10.21 19.09 -1.37
C PHE A 2 -8.80 19.36 -0.83
N ASP A 3 -7.85 18.49 -1.17
CA ASP A 3 -6.45 18.62 -0.78
C ASP A 3 -5.57 18.51 -2.04
N VAL A 4 -4.53 19.36 -2.16
CA VAL A 4 -3.52 19.31 -3.23
C VAL A 4 -2.14 19.42 -2.62
N GLY A 5 -1.21 18.60 -3.09
CA GLY A 5 0.19 18.63 -2.72
C GLY A 5 1.09 18.65 -3.94
N TYR A 6 2.20 19.37 -3.85
CA TYR A 6 3.29 19.33 -4.81
C TYR A 6 4.60 19.00 -4.07
N PHE A 7 5.39 18.08 -4.62
CA PHE A 7 6.69 17.67 -4.12
C PHE A 7 7.70 17.77 -5.25
N ALA A 8 8.76 18.55 -5.06
CA ALA A 8 9.78 18.77 -6.08
C ALA A 8 10.59 17.50 -6.38
N VAL A 9 10.89 16.75 -5.33
CA VAL A 9 11.56 15.44 -5.36
C VAL A 9 10.93 14.54 -4.31
N ASP A 10 11.12 13.24 -4.42
CA ASP A 10 10.69 12.27 -3.41
C ASP A 10 11.57 12.36 -2.18
N GLY A 11 11.95 13.28 -1.60
CA GLY A 11 12.67 13.52 -0.33
C GLY A 11 13.73 12.49 0.10
N GLY A 12 13.91 11.41 -0.63
CA GLY A 12 14.90 10.39 -0.32
C GLY A 12 14.69 9.15 -1.17
N SER A 13 15.37 9.12 -2.33
CA SER A 13 15.52 7.88 -3.06
C SER A 13 16.15 6.83 -2.18
N TYR A 14 15.60 5.64 -2.20
CA TYR A 14 16.13 4.52 -1.45
C TYR A 14 17.51 4.11 -2.01
N THR A 15 18.53 4.13 -1.18
CA THR A 15 19.91 3.73 -1.53
C THR A 15 20.43 2.58 -0.67
N GLY A 16 19.54 1.71 -0.24
CA GLY A 16 19.82 0.60 0.67
C GLY A 16 19.34 0.87 2.10
N SER A 17 19.63 -0.06 2.99
CA SER A 17 19.11 -0.08 4.37
C SER A 17 19.52 1.10 5.25
N THR A 18 20.48 1.91 4.82
CA THR A 18 20.95 3.10 5.55
C THR A 18 20.15 4.36 5.21
N GLN A 19 19.25 4.31 4.25
CA GLN A 19 18.46 5.45 3.81
C GLN A 19 17.23 5.64 4.70
N ASP A 20 17.28 6.56 5.64
CA ASP A 20 16.21 6.78 6.61
C ASP A 20 14.88 7.19 5.98
N SER A 21 14.91 8.01 4.93
CA SER A 21 13.69 8.47 4.24
C SER A 21 12.95 7.38 3.45
N GLY A 22 13.68 6.39 2.93
CA GLY A 22 13.11 5.22 2.24
C GLY A 22 12.64 4.12 3.17
N ARG A 23 12.88 4.24 4.47
CA ARG A 23 12.71 3.15 5.42
C ARG A 23 11.25 2.72 5.61
N TYR A 24 10.33 3.65 5.64
CA TYR A 24 8.90 3.40 5.95
C TYR A 24 7.96 3.62 4.78
N THR A 25 8.46 4.15 3.66
CA THR A 25 7.69 4.38 2.44
C THR A 25 8.38 3.75 1.26
N ALA A 26 7.61 3.22 0.32
CA ALA A 26 8.16 2.66 -0.89
C ALA A 26 8.63 3.78 -1.82
N ASN A 27 9.94 3.86 -2.05
CA ASN A 27 10.58 4.83 -2.95
C ASN A 27 11.32 4.11 -4.07
N TYR A 28 11.47 4.76 -5.22
CA TYR A 28 12.30 4.24 -6.30
C TYR A 28 13.77 4.15 -5.87
N VAL A 29 14.46 3.13 -6.33
CA VAL A 29 15.87 2.92 -6.00
C VAL A 29 16.75 3.72 -6.94
N CYS A 30 17.55 4.62 -6.35
CA CYS A 30 18.60 5.36 -6.99
C CYS A 30 19.93 4.66 -6.69
N SER A 31 20.53 4.01 -7.67
CA SER A 31 21.77 3.24 -7.50
C SER A 31 22.91 3.87 -8.27
N VAL A 32 24.11 3.80 -7.70
CA VAL A 32 25.36 4.15 -8.39
C VAL A 32 25.94 2.95 -9.15
N ASP A 33 25.37 1.76 -9.00
CA ASP A 33 25.78 0.55 -9.73
C ASP A 33 25.18 0.59 -11.15
N PRO A 34 26.00 0.61 -12.23
CA PRO A 34 25.52 0.67 -13.59
C PRO A 34 24.72 -0.57 -14.05
N ASN A 35 24.76 -1.66 -13.27
CA ASN A 35 23.98 -2.86 -13.51
C ASN A 35 22.64 -2.87 -12.77
N LYS A 36 22.34 -1.83 -12.01
CA LYS A 36 21.08 -1.67 -11.28
C LYS A 36 20.29 -0.50 -11.86
N THR A 37 19.00 -0.53 -11.58
CA THR A 37 18.07 0.57 -11.84
C THR A 37 18.48 1.83 -11.09
N ASP A 38 18.48 2.96 -11.75
CA ASP A 38 18.76 4.28 -11.17
C ASP A 38 17.57 5.21 -11.44
N LEU A 39 16.51 5.05 -10.66
CA LEU A 39 15.26 5.78 -10.82
C LEU A 39 15.05 6.75 -9.65
N GLN A 40 14.58 7.95 -9.98
CA GLN A 40 14.18 8.95 -9.00
C GLN A 40 12.84 9.58 -9.39
N GLU A 41 11.91 9.66 -8.44
CA GLU A 41 10.64 10.34 -8.63
C GLU A 41 10.79 11.83 -8.33
N LYS A 42 10.25 12.69 -9.18
CA LYS A 42 10.28 14.16 -9.02
C LYS A 42 9.04 14.81 -9.62
N ASN A 43 8.87 16.12 -9.35
CA ASN A 43 7.73 16.91 -9.86
C ASN A 43 6.38 16.26 -9.57
N MET A 44 6.21 15.75 -8.35
CA MET A 44 5.04 15.00 -7.96
C MET A 44 3.86 15.91 -7.59
N TRP A 45 2.72 15.67 -8.22
CA TRP A 45 1.44 16.30 -7.90
C TRP A 45 0.48 15.25 -7.35
N VAL A 46 -0.13 15.55 -6.23
CA VAL A 46 -1.16 14.72 -5.60
C VAL A 46 -2.40 15.57 -5.38
N GLY A 47 -3.54 15.10 -5.86
CA GLY A 47 -4.85 15.68 -5.60
C GLY A 47 -5.76 14.67 -4.92
N ARG A 48 -6.56 15.10 -3.94
CA ARG A 48 -7.55 14.28 -3.26
C ARG A 48 -8.84 15.06 -3.05
N VAL A 49 -9.96 14.43 -3.33
CA VAL A 49 -11.31 14.93 -3.03
C VAL A 49 -12.03 13.95 -2.14
N THR A 50 -12.67 14.43 -1.09
CA THR A 50 -13.50 13.61 -0.20
C THR A 50 -14.83 14.28 0.08
N GLN A 51 -15.89 13.50 0.16
CA GLN A 51 -17.23 13.94 0.49
C GLN A 51 -17.79 13.05 1.62
N ASP A 52 -18.13 13.66 2.74
CA ASP A 52 -18.89 13.02 3.81
C ASP A 52 -20.38 13.10 3.46
N ILE A 53 -21.07 11.98 3.56
CA ILE A 53 -22.48 11.84 3.24
C ILE A 53 -23.19 11.29 4.50
N ASN A 54 -24.07 12.08 5.08
CA ASN A 54 -24.93 11.65 6.18
C ASN A 54 -26.27 11.19 5.62
N LEU A 55 -26.51 9.90 5.61
CA LEU A 55 -27.76 9.30 5.11
C LEU A 55 -28.83 9.24 6.21
N GLY A 56 -29.21 10.42 6.71
CA GLY A 56 -30.37 10.61 7.61
C GLY A 56 -30.15 10.12 9.05
N ASN A 57 -31.26 9.98 9.80
CA ASN A 57 -31.27 9.71 11.24
C ASN A 57 -30.90 8.24 11.64
N ASN A 58 -30.46 7.43 10.70
CA ASN A 58 -30.27 5.98 10.90
C ASN A 58 -28.87 5.61 11.42
N GLY A 59 -28.02 6.59 11.77
CA GLY A 59 -26.67 6.33 12.32
C GLY A 59 -25.67 5.79 11.28
N LEU A 60 -26.02 5.79 9.98
CA LEU A 60 -25.10 5.46 8.90
C LEU A 60 -24.31 6.71 8.50
N THR A 61 -22.99 6.64 8.61
CA THR A 61 -22.07 7.65 8.07
C THR A 61 -21.29 7.07 6.92
N THR A 62 -21.19 7.81 5.83
CA THR A 62 -20.48 7.38 4.63
C THR A 62 -19.52 8.47 4.17
N GLN A 63 -18.34 8.08 3.75
CA GLN A 63 -17.38 8.96 3.09
C GLN A 63 -17.01 8.35 1.73
N LEU A 64 -17.11 9.14 0.68
CA LEU A 64 -16.62 8.78 -0.64
C LEU A 64 -15.44 9.68 -0.99
N GLY A 65 -14.49 9.17 -1.73
CA GLY A 65 -13.36 9.98 -2.17
C GLY A 65 -12.61 9.38 -3.33
N GLY A 66 -11.77 10.23 -3.92
CA GLY A 66 -10.85 9.86 -4.97
C GLY A 66 -9.57 10.65 -4.85
N SER A 67 -8.49 10.07 -5.32
CA SER A 67 -7.18 10.70 -5.41
C SER A 67 -6.55 10.44 -6.77
N TYR A 68 -5.73 11.38 -7.19
CA TYR A 68 -4.91 11.27 -8.39
C TYR A 68 -3.49 11.71 -8.08
N TRP A 69 -2.53 11.00 -8.62
CA TRP A 69 -1.11 11.23 -8.46
C TRP A 69 -0.45 11.19 -9.85
N THR A 70 0.40 12.17 -10.14
CA THR A 70 1.28 12.17 -11.31
C THR A 70 2.65 12.69 -10.94
N SER A 71 3.69 12.10 -11.52
CA SER A 71 5.08 12.47 -11.29
C SER A 71 5.94 12.13 -12.50
N ASP A 72 7.11 12.76 -12.59
CA ASP A 72 8.15 12.36 -13.51
C ASP A 72 9.05 11.30 -12.85
N ILE A 73 9.46 10.30 -13.62
CA ILE A 73 10.41 9.26 -13.19
C ILE A 73 11.70 9.47 -13.96
N GLU A 74 12.66 10.13 -13.32
CA GLU A 74 13.98 10.31 -13.91
C GLU A 74 14.73 8.98 -13.90
N ASN A 75 15.18 8.53 -15.08
CA ASN A 75 16.13 7.44 -15.17
C ASN A 75 17.51 8.04 -15.45
N LYS A 76 18.36 8.08 -14.43
CA LYS A 76 19.71 8.68 -14.53
C LYS A 76 20.65 7.87 -15.40
N ALA A 77 20.43 6.55 -15.50
CA ALA A 77 21.24 5.67 -16.34
C ALA A 77 21.05 5.94 -17.83
N THR A 78 19.83 6.31 -18.24
CA THR A 78 19.50 6.59 -19.66
C THR A 78 19.41 8.07 -19.98
N SER A 79 19.44 8.93 -18.95
CA SER A 79 19.15 10.38 -19.05
C SER A 79 17.80 10.67 -19.72
N SER A 80 16.83 9.78 -19.51
CA SER A 80 15.48 9.87 -20.07
C SER A 80 14.46 9.92 -18.93
N ASP A 81 13.44 10.74 -19.09
CA ASP A 81 12.35 10.83 -18.11
C ASP A 81 11.18 9.94 -18.53
N GLY A 82 10.72 9.13 -17.61
CA GLY A 82 9.46 8.44 -17.66
C GLY A 82 8.38 9.20 -16.89
N ARG A 83 7.24 8.56 -16.68
CA ARG A 83 6.12 9.18 -15.95
C ARG A 83 5.34 8.14 -15.17
N ARG A 84 4.80 8.56 -14.03
CA ARG A 84 3.84 7.82 -13.24
C ARG A 84 2.48 8.52 -13.27
N HIS A 85 1.44 7.71 -13.42
CA HIS A 85 0.06 8.09 -13.18
C HIS A 85 -0.57 7.06 -12.25
N ALA A 86 -1.18 7.52 -11.18
CA ALA A 86 -1.95 6.66 -10.30
C ALA A 86 -3.25 7.34 -9.89
N TRP A 87 -4.30 6.56 -9.71
CA TRP A 87 -5.56 7.05 -9.16
C TRP A 87 -6.16 5.99 -8.25
N ALA A 88 -6.94 6.45 -7.29
CA ALA A 88 -7.73 5.59 -6.42
C ALA A 88 -9.09 6.20 -6.14
N LEU A 89 -10.10 5.36 -6.02
CA LEU A 89 -11.41 5.68 -5.49
C LEU A 89 -11.62 4.87 -4.21
N PHE A 90 -12.26 5.46 -3.23
CA PHE A 90 -12.60 4.75 -2.01
C PHE A 90 -13.98 5.11 -1.50
N GLY A 91 -14.58 4.15 -0.81
CA GLY A 91 -15.82 4.33 -0.04
C GLY A 91 -15.64 3.78 1.35
N LYS A 92 -16.02 4.56 2.37
CA LYS A 92 -16.04 4.14 3.76
C LYS A 92 -17.45 4.29 4.32
N ALA A 93 -17.94 3.27 5.00
CA ALA A 93 -19.24 3.28 5.66
C ALA A 93 -19.11 2.80 7.11
N ASN A 94 -19.80 3.50 8.03
CA ASN A 94 -19.90 3.07 9.42
C ASN A 94 -21.39 3.03 9.80
N TYR A 95 -21.81 1.90 10.38
CA TYR A 95 -23.17 1.73 10.88
C TYR A 95 -23.14 1.04 12.25
N GLY A 96 -23.49 1.78 13.28
CA GLY A 96 -23.36 1.31 14.66
C GLY A 96 -21.91 0.96 15.01
N ASN A 97 -21.65 -0.30 15.25
CA ASN A 97 -20.31 -0.84 15.54
C ASN A 97 -19.62 -1.47 14.32
N PHE A 98 -20.29 -1.48 13.18
CA PHE A 98 -19.78 -2.06 11.93
C PHE A 98 -19.08 -0.99 11.10
N ASN A 99 -17.92 -1.32 10.53
CA ASN A 99 -17.18 -0.48 9.60
C ASN A 99 -16.78 -1.27 8.35
N VAL A 100 -16.83 -0.60 7.21
CA VAL A 100 -16.38 -1.14 5.92
C VAL A 100 -15.60 -0.05 5.19
N THR A 101 -14.48 -0.42 4.61
CA THR A 101 -13.74 0.44 3.66
C THR A 101 -13.45 -0.36 2.42
N LEU A 102 -13.79 0.19 1.26
CA LEU A 102 -13.48 -0.36 -0.05
C LEU A 102 -12.60 0.65 -0.80
N THR A 103 -11.53 0.18 -1.42
CA THR A 103 -10.67 1.00 -2.26
C THR A 103 -10.35 0.25 -3.54
N GLY A 104 -10.33 0.97 -4.66
CA GLY A 104 -9.86 0.46 -5.94
C GLY A 104 -9.14 1.54 -6.71
N GLY A 105 -8.13 1.16 -7.48
CA GLY A 105 -7.35 2.13 -8.23
C GLY A 105 -6.40 1.47 -9.22
N LYS A 106 -5.68 2.30 -9.94
CA LYS A 106 -4.73 1.87 -10.96
C LYS A 106 -3.42 2.62 -10.81
N ASN A 107 -2.31 1.90 -11.06
CA ASN A 107 -0.97 2.46 -11.20
C ASN A 107 -0.47 2.19 -12.63
N ASP A 108 0.08 3.21 -13.28
CA ASP A 108 0.69 3.13 -14.60
C ASP A 108 2.00 3.91 -14.58
N VAL A 109 3.10 3.20 -14.79
CA VAL A 109 4.46 3.74 -14.77
C VAL A 109 5.14 3.45 -16.09
N THR A 110 5.81 4.45 -16.65
CA THR A 110 6.80 4.32 -17.71
C THR A 110 8.13 4.77 -17.13
N ASN A 111 9.08 3.86 -16.97
CA ASN A 111 10.34 4.13 -16.25
C ASN A 111 11.55 4.37 -17.17
N GLN A 112 11.41 4.20 -18.49
CA GLN A 112 12.51 4.29 -19.48
C GLN A 112 13.72 3.39 -19.16
N ASP A 113 13.49 2.31 -18.42
CA ASP A 113 14.51 1.32 -18.07
C ASP A 113 14.50 0.19 -19.11
N GLN A 114 15.60 0.07 -19.85
CA GLN A 114 15.71 -0.95 -20.89
C GLN A 114 15.90 -2.37 -20.31
N LEU A 115 16.45 -2.47 -19.10
CA LEU A 115 16.65 -3.74 -18.41
C LEU A 115 15.35 -4.24 -17.78
N ASN A 116 14.55 -3.32 -17.24
CA ASN A 116 13.32 -3.60 -16.51
C ASN A 116 12.15 -2.75 -17.01
N PRO A 117 11.74 -2.86 -18.30
CA PRO A 117 10.73 -1.95 -18.86
C PRO A 117 9.34 -2.13 -18.23
N ASN A 118 9.07 -3.28 -17.67
CA ASN A 118 7.77 -3.67 -17.14
C ASN A 118 7.68 -3.64 -15.60
N GLN A 119 8.78 -3.36 -14.94
CA GLN A 119 8.85 -3.33 -13.47
C GLN A 119 9.81 -2.25 -13.01
N SER A 120 9.65 -1.78 -11.80
CA SER A 120 10.55 -0.80 -11.17
C SER A 120 11.05 -1.33 -9.85
N LEU A 121 12.34 -1.12 -9.58
CA LEU A 121 12.93 -1.46 -8.30
C LEU A 121 12.55 -0.39 -7.27
N MET A 122 11.93 -0.82 -6.20
CA MET A 122 11.54 0.02 -5.06
C MET A 122 12.14 -0.52 -3.78
N GLY A 123 12.37 0.36 -2.81
CA GLY A 123 12.89 0.00 -1.51
C GLY A 123 12.04 0.55 -0.39
N SER A 124 11.84 -0.25 0.66
CA SER A 124 11.23 0.15 1.93
C SER A 124 11.52 -0.89 3.01
N TYR A 125 11.44 -0.50 4.28
CA TYR A 125 11.65 -1.39 5.43
C TYR A 125 12.96 -2.19 5.37
N ASP A 126 14.05 -1.53 4.95
CA ASP A 126 15.39 -2.10 4.81
C ASP A 126 15.47 -3.24 3.76
N SER A 127 14.54 -3.29 2.82
CA SER A 127 14.55 -4.26 1.72
C SER A 127 14.23 -3.62 0.37
N GLU A 128 14.72 -4.22 -0.69
CA GLU A 128 14.45 -3.85 -2.07
C GLU A 128 13.57 -4.92 -2.72
N TYR A 129 12.62 -4.50 -3.56
CA TYR A 129 11.74 -5.40 -4.29
C TYR A 129 11.23 -4.75 -5.58
N TYR A 130 10.98 -5.58 -6.59
CA TYR A 130 10.40 -5.12 -7.84
C TYR A 130 8.88 -5.00 -7.74
N VAL A 131 8.35 -3.94 -8.36
CA VAL A 131 6.90 -3.70 -8.49
C VAL A 131 6.54 -3.62 -9.97
N ALA A 132 5.49 -4.30 -10.38
CA ALA A 132 4.94 -4.19 -11.73
C ALA A 132 4.58 -2.73 -12.05
N ASN A 133 5.02 -2.25 -13.21
CA ASN A 133 4.81 -0.87 -13.63
C ASN A 133 3.32 -0.55 -13.87
N LYS A 134 2.52 -1.55 -14.24
CA LYS A 134 1.10 -1.37 -14.54
C LYS A 134 0.26 -2.42 -13.81
N GLY A 135 -0.83 -1.94 -13.21
CA GLY A 135 -1.76 -2.83 -12.55
C GLY A 135 -2.90 -2.10 -11.85
N THR A 136 -3.91 -2.87 -11.53
CA THR A 136 -5.10 -2.43 -10.81
C THR A 136 -5.11 -3.04 -9.43
N PHE A 137 -5.39 -2.26 -8.40
CA PHE A 137 -5.44 -2.74 -7.04
C PHE A 137 -6.84 -2.58 -6.44
N TYR A 138 -7.16 -3.51 -5.53
CA TYR A 138 -8.41 -3.53 -4.78
C TYR A 138 -8.12 -3.83 -3.32
N THR A 139 -8.82 -3.14 -2.40
CA THR A 139 -8.82 -3.48 -0.99
C THR A 139 -10.24 -3.48 -0.43
N ALA A 140 -10.49 -4.35 0.51
CA ALA A 140 -11.74 -4.41 1.27
C ALA A 140 -11.42 -4.70 2.73
N ASP A 141 -11.82 -3.78 3.61
CA ASP A 141 -11.64 -3.89 5.05
C ASP A 141 -13.01 -3.90 5.72
N VAL A 142 -13.24 -4.88 6.57
CA VAL A 142 -14.50 -5.04 7.31
C VAL A 142 -14.19 -5.32 8.77
N GLY A 143 -14.80 -4.58 9.68
CA GLY A 143 -14.63 -4.76 11.10
C GLY A 143 -15.92 -4.56 11.90
N TYR A 144 -15.99 -5.19 13.07
CA TYR A 144 -17.07 -5.00 14.02
C TYR A 144 -16.52 -4.80 15.44
N SER A 145 -16.87 -3.69 16.09
CA SER A 145 -16.36 -3.33 17.41
C SER A 145 -17.35 -3.68 18.52
N PHE A 146 -17.03 -4.69 19.32
CA PHE A 146 -17.69 -4.94 20.60
C PHE A 146 -17.16 -3.96 21.65
N LYS A 147 -17.94 -2.94 21.97
CA LYS A 147 -17.53 -1.87 22.90
C LYS A 147 -17.77 -2.26 24.35
N ASN A 148 -16.85 -1.85 25.23
CA ASN A 148 -16.97 -1.99 26.69
C ASN A 148 -17.25 -3.43 27.17
N VAL A 149 -16.57 -4.41 26.54
CA VAL A 149 -16.63 -5.80 27.00
C VAL A 149 -16.04 -5.85 28.40
N LYS A 150 -16.83 -6.34 29.37
CA LYS A 150 -16.51 -6.28 30.79
C LYS A 150 -15.11 -6.80 31.11
N GLN A 151 -14.28 -5.99 31.77
CA GLN A 151 -12.91 -6.24 32.21
C GLN A 151 -11.87 -6.37 31.06
N ILE A 152 -12.29 -6.43 29.79
CA ILE A 152 -11.39 -6.60 28.64
C ILE A 152 -11.18 -5.27 27.91
N GLY A 153 -12.25 -4.47 27.71
CA GLY A 153 -12.21 -3.25 26.91
C GLY A 153 -12.97 -3.39 25.59
N ASN A 154 -12.45 -2.81 24.53
CA ASN A 154 -13.06 -2.96 23.20
C ASN A 154 -12.41 -4.13 22.45
N ILE A 155 -13.21 -4.95 21.81
CA ILE A 155 -12.74 -6.08 20.97
C ILE A 155 -13.23 -5.84 19.56
N THR A 156 -12.31 -5.77 18.59
CA THR A 156 -12.65 -5.52 17.19
C THR A 156 -12.08 -6.63 16.31
N PRO A 157 -12.83 -7.71 16.03
CA PRO A 157 -12.51 -8.61 14.95
C PRO A 157 -12.64 -7.90 13.62
N TYR A 158 -11.73 -8.24 12.68
CA TYR A 158 -11.73 -7.67 11.35
C TYR A 158 -11.20 -8.64 10.31
N PHE A 159 -11.55 -8.36 9.06
CA PHE A 159 -11.02 -9.01 7.88
C PHE A 159 -10.57 -7.95 6.89
N MET A 160 -9.38 -8.15 6.31
CA MET A 160 -8.85 -7.31 5.26
C MET A 160 -8.48 -8.18 4.06
N TYR A 161 -8.86 -7.70 2.88
CA TYR A 161 -8.50 -8.27 1.59
C TYR A 161 -7.76 -7.22 0.78
N SER A 162 -6.67 -7.60 0.11
CA SER A 162 -6.02 -6.77 -0.89
C SER A 162 -5.51 -7.61 -2.04
N GLN A 163 -5.63 -7.05 -3.24
CA GLN A 163 -5.17 -7.67 -4.49
C GLN A 163 -4.53 -6.61 -5.38
N TYR A 164 -3.50 -7.02 -6.10
CA TYR A 164 -2.88 -6.25 -7.16
C TYR A 164 -2.84 -7.10 -8.43
N ASP A 165 -3.73 -6.79 -9.37
CA ASP A 165 -3.80 -7.40 -10.69
C ASP A 165 -2.82 -6.67 -11.60
N LYS A 166 -1.85 -7.40 -12.13
CA LYS A 166 -0.77 -6.83 -12.93
C LYS A 166 -1.13 -6.89 -14.41
N ASP A 167 -1.18 -5.72 -15.07
CA ASP A 167 -1.63 -5.56 -16.47
C ASP A 167 -0.55 -5.97 -17.49
N GLN A 168 0.34 -6.91 -17.15
CA GLN A 168 1.48 -7.29 -17.99
C GLN A 168 1.56 -8.80 -18.14
N ASP A 169 1.84 -9.26 -19.37
CA ASP A 169 1.97 -10.67 -19.69
C ASP A 169 3.03 -11.35 -18.81
N ASN A 170 2.74 -12.58 -18.39
CA ASN A 170 3.59 -13.42 -17.55
C ASN A 170 3.83 -12.92 -16.10
N MET A 171 3.13 -11.91 -15.64
CA MET A 171 3.14 -11.50 -14.24
C MET A 171 2.00 -12.17 -13.47
N LYS A 172 2.29 -12.64 -12.25
CA LYS A 172 1.30 -13.29 -11.36
C LYS A 172 0.79 -12.30 -10.34
N ASP A 173 -0.52 -12.20 -10.19
CA ASP A 173 -1.17 -11.28 -9.27
C ASP A 173 -0.76 -11.51 -7.83
N SER A 174 -0.71 -10.42 -7.07
CA SER A 174 -0.44 -10.44 -5.64
C SER A 174 -1.73 -10.37 -4.85
N VAL A 175 -1.86 -11.21 -3.82
CA VAL A 175 -3.06 -11.26 -2.97
C VAL A 175 -2.64 -11.34 -1.51
N ARG A 176 -3.33 -10.60 -0.63
CA ARG A 176 -3.17 -10.70 0.82
C ARG A 176 -4.54 -10.74 1.49
N ASN A 177 -4.71 -11.69 2.40
CA ASN A 177 -5.86 -11.79 3.31
C ASN A 177 -5.37 -11.69 4.74
N ILE A 178 -6.04 -10.93 5.58
CA ILE A 178 -5.76 -10.80 7.00
C ILE A 178 -7.06 -11.07 7.76
N ILE A 179 -7.01 -12.01 8.69
CA ILE A 179 -8.05 -12.22 9.70
C ILE A 179 -7.43 -11.78 11.01
N GLY A 180 -7.99 -10.77 11.63
CA GLY A 180 -7.41 -10.16 12.82
C GLY A 180 -8.42 -9.86 13.93
N VAL A 181 -7.87 -9.61 15.11
CA VAL A 181 -8.58 -9.05 16.24
C VAL A 181 -7.72 -8.01 16.93
N SER A 182 -8.29 -6.83 17.19
CA SER A 182 -7.72 -5.80 18.06
C SER A 182 -8.45 -5.81 19.40
N ILE A 183 -7.70 -5.73 20.50
CA ILE A 183 -8.21 -5.61 21.86
C ILE A 183 -7.64 -4.35 22.47
N ASP A 184 -8.49 -3.35 22.70
CA ASP A 184 -8.10 -2.07 23.29
C ASP A 184 -8.48 -2.03 24.76
N HIS A 185 -7.49 -1.94 25.64
CA HIS A 185 -7.68 -1.81 27.10
C HIS A 185 -6.87 -0.64 27.65
N LYS A 186 -7.52 0.46 27.99
CA LYS A 186 -6.86 1.71 28.46
C LYS A 186 -5.80 2.19 27.49
N GLN A 187 -4.51 2.15 27.88
CA GLN A 187 -3.36 2.54 27.08
C GLN A 187 -2.74 1.39 26.29
N LEU A 188 -3.34 0.19 26.35
CA LEU A 188 -2.84 -1.00 25.67
C LEU A 188 -3.72 -1.37 24.50
N THR A 189 -3.13 -1.68 23.37
CA THR A 189 -3.79 -2.34 22.25
C THR A 189 -3.01 -3.60 21.87
N LEU A 190 -3.65 -4.75 21.99
CA LEU A 190 -3.15 -6.03 21.50
C LEU A 190 -3.80 -6.31 20.15
N VAL A 191 -2.94 -6.59 19.15
CA VAL A 191 -3.39 -7.01 17.81
C VAL A 191 -2.88 -8.43 17.55
N ALA A 192 -3.77 -9.32 17.17
CA ALA A 192 -3.45 -10.66 16.70
C ALA A 192 -4.00 -10.86 15.29
N GLU A 193 -3.13 -11.24 14.34
CA GLU A 193 -3.47 -11.38 12.93
C GLU A 193 -2.96 -12.70 12.37
N TYR A 194 -3.81 -13.36 11.59
CA TYR A 194 -3.40 -14.44 10.72
C TYR A 194 -3.40 -13.92 9.29
N ILE A 195 -2.20 -13.83 8.72
CA ILE A 195 -1.94 -13.25 7.40
C ILE A 195 -1.67 -14.38 6.43
N MET A 196 -2.38 -14.38 5.31
CA MET A 196 -2.19 -15.31 4.19
C MET A 196 -1.94 -14.51 2.93
N SER A 197 -0.88 -14.79 2.22
CA SER A 197 -0.56 -14.05 0.99
C SER A 197 0.03 -14.93 -0.11
N LYS A 198 -0.07 -14.42 -1.33
CA LYS A 198 0.63 -14.90 -2.52
C LYS A 198 1.38 -13.75 -3.15
N ASN A 199 2.57 -14.02 -3.67
CA ASN A 199 3.37 -13.04 -4.39
C ASN A 199 3.53 -11.73 -3.59
N ASP A 200 3.97 -11.86 -2.33
CA ASP A 200 4.07 -10.78 -1.36
C ASP A 200 5.44 -10.83 -0.67
N PRO A 201 6.34 -9.85 -0.92
CA PRO A 201 7.71 -9.88 -0.42
C PRO A 201 7.79 -9.78 1.11
N PHE A 202 6.78 -9.21 1.76
CA PHE A 202 6.75 -9.04 3.22
C PHE A 202 6.23 -10.27 3.97
N ILE A 203 5.59 -11.21 3.26
CA ILE A 203 5.00 -12.42 3.85
C ILE A 203 5.57 -13.66 3.15
N GLY A 204 6.90 -13.81 3.23
CA GLY A 204 7.60 -14.98 2.74
C GLY A 204 7.76 -15.07 1.22
N GLY A 205 7.48 -14.01 0.49
CA GLY A 205 7.77 -13.93 -0.94
C GLY A 205 9.21 -13.51 -1.24
N THR A 206 9.55 -13.47 -2.53
CA THR A 206 10.85 -13.03 -3.04
C THR A 206 10.85 -11.55 -3.40
N GLN A 207 11.99 -11.03 -3.81
CA GLN A 207 12.14 -9.67 -4.33
C GLN A 207 11.25 -9.41 -5.55
N ASP A 208 10.93 -10.42 -6.35
CA ASP A 208 10.13 -10.32 -7.57
C ASP A 208 8.62 -10.50 -7.34
N SER A 209 8.20 -10.74 -6.11
CA SER A 209 6.81 -11.07 -5.76
C SER A 209 5.79 -10.07 -6.30
N VAL A 210 6.03 -8.77 -6.15
CA VAL A 210 5.08 -7.71 -6.60
C VAL A 210 5.29 -7.33 -8.06
N ALA A 211 6.24 -7.95 -8.76
CA ALA A 211 6.44 -7.86 -10.20
C ALA A 211 6.05 -9.17 -10.88
N THR A 212 7.02 -9.97 -11.32
CA THR A 212 6.75 -11.22 -12.05
C THR A 212 6.02 -12.26 -11.20
N GLY A 213 6.16 -12.16 -9.88
CA GLY A 213 5.56 -13.08 -8.91
C GLY A 213 6.48 -14.26 -8.59
N ASP A 214 6.10 -15.02 -7.58
CA ASP A 214 6.80 -16.20 -7.09
C ASP A 214 6.17 -17.50 -7.66
N GLU A 215 6.33 -18.60 -6.92
CA GLU A 215 5.72 -19.90 -7.23
C GLU A 215 4.19 -19.92 -7.09
N ASN A 216 3.56 -18.80 -6.76
CA ASN A 216 2.13 -18.64 -6.55
C ASN A 216 1.57 -19.50 -5.40
N GLN A 217 2.39 -19.81 -4.42
CA GLN A 217 2.01 -20.53 -3.20
C GLN A 217 1.48 -19.57 -2.13
N TRP A 218 0.62 -20.11 -1.24
CA TRP A 218 0.16 -19.37 -0.08
C TRP A 218 1.20 -19.40 1.05
N ASN A 219 1.75 -18.22 1.36
CA ASN A 219 2.53 -17.99 2.57
C ASN A 219 1.60 -17.59 3.71
N LYS A 220 1.96 -17.94 4.95
CA LYS A 220 1.14 -17.73 6.13
C LYS A 220 1.99 -17.27 7.30
N VAL A 221 1.55 -16.23 7.99
CA VAL A 221 2.23 -15.67 9.17
C VAL A 221 1.20 -15.39 10.27
N LEU A 222 1.56 -15.70 11.50
CA LEU A 222 0.85 -15.22 12.69
C LEU A 222 1.61 -14.00 13.21
N ASN A 223 0.96 -12.85 13.23
CA ASN A 223 1.48 -11.61 13.78
C ASN A 223 0.82 -11.31 15.13
N LEU A 224 1.63 -10.99 16.15
CA LEU A 224 1.18 -10.54 17.46
C LEU A 224 1.88 -9.23 17.78
N THR A 225 1.13 -8.16 17.94
CA THR A 225 1.69 -6.84 18.22
C THR A 225 1.01 -6.21 19.43
N LEU A 226 1.82 -5.70 20.36
CA LEU A 226 1.36 -4.97 21.52
C LEU A 226 1.79 -3.50 21.40
N PHE A 227 0.82 -2.61 21.42
CA PHE A 227 1.04 -1.15 21.48
C PHE A 227 0.77 -0.64 22.89
N TYR A 228 1.63 0.24 23.37
CA TYR A 228 1.44 0.99 24.59
C TYR A 228 1.47 2.49 24.29
N TYR A 229 0.41 3.19 24.69
CA TYR A 229 0.28 4.65 24.53
C TYR A 229 0.54 5.34 25.87
N PHE A 230 1.53 6.22 25.94
CA PHE A 230 1.93 6.97 27.14
C PHE A 230 1.75 8.46 26.96
#